data_45a890471903ac3c0605da79783cc506
#
_entry.id   45a890471903ac3c0605da79783cc506
#
_cell.length_a   1.000
_cell.length_b   1.000
_cell.length_c   1.000
_cell.angle_alpha   90.00
_cell.angle_beta   90.00
_cell.angle_gamma   90.00
#
_symmetry.space_group_name_H-M   'P 1'
#
loop_
_entity.id
_entity.type
_entity.pdbx_description
1 polymer ?
#
loop_
_entity_poly.entity_id
_entity_poly.type
_entity_poly.pdbx_seq_one_letter_code
_entity_poly.pdbx_strand_id
1 'polypeptide(L)'
;METRAHPPGLQDVLQFPLVEALYGRRARRFSLGASIPDGPLEFTSRHEPIPLSDLEQMLVLTAAAGNTGWHYMITRHARYAPHLSNYSGAAGGRTFPSAAGFHTSEVFFTDDEGTYLFETRDAPALVDQTADGPPDLDAVLEAHRSRIRKLSESRLHIPAEEPYMEGHNSWCANRPGSTLLIPVGDLAQHMIAVLCFMVQNGYALYDDINGDQISGLERYSHLVNLEEPLPLSFMETYAITECTAELSTCCYAGMLMLQAMGLGGWMFDGIDRYTVLGASGDPEVPWLGFRYDTDERWPLPNPTGLEGVFEGYCPPYYPDMRAAVEAFADRKFGPGGPFHPDTPGPWKESTRVRSSAQVHSEEFKECVAIMAQYIYERFGKFPGTVPSIFVLTYLQAHHLELEFYDHHFGPGAYLKTHADHMSRWHPERCEG
;
A
#
# COMPACT_ATOMS: atom_id res chain seq x y z
N MET A 1 24.57 2.92 -24.55
CA MET A 1 23.68 3.63 -23.60
C MET A 1 24.51 4.82 -23.09
N GLU A 2 24.09 6.04 -23.35
CA GLU A 2 24.67 7.21 -22.70
C GLU A 2 24.38 7.09 -21.20
N THR A 3 25.42 7.09 -20.39
CA THR A 3 25.27 7.16 -18.93
C THR A 3 24.59 8.49 -18.60
N ARG A 4 23.34 8.44 -18.16
CA ARG A 4 22.60 9.62 -17.69
C ARG A 4 23.38 10.19 -16.52
N ALA A 5 23.83 11.43 -16.64
CA ALA A 5 24.53 12.11 -15.55
C ALA A 5 23.51 12.36 -14.42
N HIS A 6 23.68 11.68 -13.29
CA HIS A 6 22.83 11.89 -12.12
C HIS A 6 23.26 13.13 -11.33
N PRO A 7 22.31 13.80 -10.66
CA PRO A 7 22.65 14.89 -9.76
C PRO A 7 23.51 14.39 -8.59
N PRO A 8 24.42 15.21 -8.05
CA PRO A 8 25.27 14.82 -6.92
C PRO A 8 24.47 14.32 -5.70
N GLY A 9 23.23 14.79 -5.50
CA GLY A 9 22.34 14.38 -4.43
C GLY A 9 22.03 12.89 -4.42
N LEU A 10 22.04 12.20 -5.58
CA LEU A 10 21.86 10.75 -5.62
C LEU A 10 22.96 10.01 -4.87
N GLN A 11 24.22 10.44 -5.00
CA GLN A 11 25.33 9.83 -4.28
C GLN A 11 25.24 10.07 -2.78
N ASP A 12 24.70 11.21 -2.37
CA ASP A 12 24.47 11.52 -0.96
C ASP A 12 23.41 10.56 -0.37
N VAL A 13 22.33 10.29 -1.09
CA VAL A 13 21.29 9.32 -0.69
C VAL A 13 21.87 7.92 -0.53
N LEU A 14 22.67 7.45 -1.49
CA LEU A 14 23.27 6.11 -1.46
C LEU A 14 24.21 5.89 -0.27
N GLN A 15 24.74 6.97 0.31
CA GLN A 15 25.67 6.94 1.44
C GLN A 15 25.03 7.42 2.75
N PHE A 16 23.75 7.81 2.74
CA PHE A 16 23.09 8.39 3.91
C PHE A 16 22.91 7.35 5.02
N PRO A 17 23.37 7.64 6.24
CA PRO A 17 23.26 6.67 7.33
C PRO A 17 21.82 6.41 7.75
N LEU A 18 21.40 5.15 7.79
CA LEU A 18 20.05 4.76 8.22
C LEU A 18 19.71 5.30 9.62
N VAL A 19 20.69 5.32 10.55
CA VAL A 19 20.50 5.86 11.90
C VAL A 19 20.12 7.34 11.85
N GLU A 20 20.75 8.12 10.97
CA GLU A 20 20.42 9.53 10.79
C GLU A 20 19.03 9.73 10.20
N ALA A 21 18.61 8.90 9.24
CA ALA A 21 17.24 8.90 8.74
C ALA A 21 16.22 8.67 9.86
N LEU A 22 16.46 7.66 10.70
CA LEU A 22 15.56 7.30 11.79
C LEU A 22 15.44 8.41 12.86
N TYR A 23 16.55 8.91 13.36
CA TYR A 23 16.55 9.93 14.44
C TYR A 23 16.29 11.34 13.92
N GLY A 24 16.58 11.62 12.65
CA GLY A 24 16.31 12.90 11.98
C GLY A 24 14.90 13.06 11.45
N ARG A 25 14.09 11.96 11.42
CA ARG A 25 12.74 11.96 10.89
C ARG A 25 11.82 12.91 11.66
N ARG A 26 11.22 13.84 10.94
CA ARG A 26 10.21 14.79 11.45
C ARG A 26 9.14 15.01 10.38
N ALA A 27 7.95 15.42 10.80
CA ALA A 27 6.95 15.98 9.92
C ALA A 27 7.37 17.42 9.57
N ARG A 28 7.78 17.65 8.34
CA ARG A 28 8.16 18.97 7.82
C ARG A 28 7.15 19.37 6.76
N ARG A 29 6.17 20.18 7.17
CA ARG A 29 4.93 20.40 6.41
C ARG A 29 4.95 21.65 5.55
N PHE A 30 5.85 22.62 5.82
CA PHE A 30 5.89 23.88 5.13
C PHE A 30 6.72 23.78 3.84
N SER A 31 6.02 23.71 2.70
CA SER A 31 6.62 23.59 1.36
C SER A 31 6.96 24.96 0.75
N LEU A 32 7.76 24.95 -0.30
CA LEU A 32 7.87 26.12 -1.18
C LEU A 32 6.48 26.52 -1.68
N GLY A 33 6.20 27.83 -1.71
CA GLY A 33 4.90 28.39 -2.11
C GLY A 33 3.81 28.32 -1.07
N ALA A 34 4.04 27.72 0.12
CA ALA A 34 3.04 27.63 1.18
C ALA A 34 2.87 28.99 1.93
N SER A 35 1.71 29.15 2.58
CA SER A 35 1.39 30.33 3.39
C SER A 35 0.57 29.93 4.62
N ILE A 36 0.95 30.50 5.77
CA ILE A 36 0.14 30.57 6.98
C ILE A 36 -0.22 32.04 7.17
N PRO A 37 -1.53 32.42 7.02
CA PRO A 37 -1.90 33.83 6.87
C PRO A 37 -1.90 34.62 8.16
N ASP A 38 -1.91 33.97 9.33
CA ASP A 38 -2.02 34.65 10.63
C ASP A 38 -1.44 33.82 11.78
N GLY A 39 -1.39 34.42 12.96
CA GLY A 39 -0.96 33.80 14.21
C GLY A 39 0.55 33.79 14.41
N PRO A 40 1.04 33.08 15.45
CA PRO A 40 2.46 33.13 15.83
C PRO A 40 3.41 32.44 14.84
N LEU A 41 2.88 31.70 13.88
CA LEU A 41 3.62 31.08 12.79
C LEU A 41 3.27 31.69 11.42
N GLU A 42 2.74 32.92 11.42
CA GLU A 42 2.45 33.64 10.17
C GLU A 42 3.71 33.70 9.28
N PHE A 43 3.56 33.20 8.06
CA PHE A 43 4.65 33.20 7.08
C PHE A 43 4.08 32.94 5.69
N THR A 44 4.62 33.62 4.69
CA THR A 44 4.33 33.37 3.28
C THR A 44 5.65 33.13 2.55
N SER A 45 5.77 31.96 1.92
CA SER A 45 6.93 31.65 1.08
C SER A 45 7.07 32.67 -0.05
N ARG A 46 8.30 33.08 -0.31
CA ARG A 46 8.63 33.97 -1.43
C ARG A 46 8.95 33.19 -2.71
N HIS A 47 9.01 31.88 -2.59
CA HIS A 47 9.34 30.96 -3.68
C HIS A 47 8.06 30.43 -4.32
N GLU A 48 8.12 30.19 -5.62
CA GLU A 48 7.09 29.44 -6.31
C GLU A 48 7.16 27.95 -5.94
N PRO A 49 6.04 27.23 -5.94
CA PRO A 49 6.05 25.77 -5.81
C PRO A 49 6.91 25.12 -6.89
N ILE A 50 7.71 24.14 -6.52
CA ILE A 50 8.55 23.37 -7.45
C ILE A 50 8.13 21.90 -7.32
N PRO A 51 7.67 21.26 -8.42
CA PRO A 51 7.38 19.82 -8.40
C PRO A 51 8.67 19.00 -8.24
N LEU A 52 8.54 17.80 -7.68
CA LEU A 52 9.63 16.85 -7.63
C LEU A 52 10.07 16.51 -9.05
N SER A 53 11.39 16.37 -9.28
CA SER A 53 11.90 15.80 -10.52
C SER A 53 11.49 14.32 -10.64
N ASP A 54 11.48 13.77 -11.85
CA ASP A 54 11.19 12.35 -12.09
C ASP A 54 12.05 11.42 -11.24
N LEU A 55 13.33 11.72 -11.09
CA LEU A 55 14.23 10.91 -10.26
C LEU A 55 13.87 10.97 -8.78
N GLU A 56 13.55 12.14 -8.25
CA GLU A 56 13.13 12.30 -6.86
C GLU A 56 11.82 11.55 -6.60
N GLN A 57 10.85 11.71 -7.47
CA GLN A 57 9.57 11.02 -7.37
C GLN A 57 9.76 9.49 -7.43
N MET A 58 10.54 8.99 -8.37
CA MET A 58 10.84 7.56 -8.49
C MET A 58 11.54 6.99 -7.26
N LEU A 59 12.45 7.71 -6.65
CA LEU A 59 13.11 7.28 -5.41
C LEU A 59 12.12 7.19 -4.24
N VAL A 60 11.22 8.18 -4.10
CA VAL A 60 10.18 8.14 -3.05
C VAL A 60 9.22 6.99 -3.29
N LEU A 61 8.70 6.82 -4.51
CA LEU A 61 7.76 5.74 -4.86
C LEU A 61 8.39 4.36 -4.66
N THR A 62 9.62 4.18 -5.16
CA THR A 62 10.34 2.90 -5.03
C THR A 62 10.65 2.58 -3.58
N ALA A 63 11.04 3.57 -2.78
CA ALA A 63 11.26 3.36 -1.35
C ALA A 63 9.96 3.03 -0.61
N ALA A 64 8.86 3.71 -0.93
CA ALA A 64 7.57 3.49 -0.30
C ALA A 64 6.98 2.12 -0.69
N ALA A 65 6.93 1.79 -1.97
CA ALA A 65 6.13 0.67 -2.46
C ALA A 65 6.80 -0.18 -3.55
N GLY A 66 8.13 -0.13 -3.66
CA GLY A 66 8.86 -0.89 -4.66
C GLY A 66 8.84 -2.39 -4.43
N ASN A 67 9.02 -3.14 -5.51
CA ASN A 67 9.26 -4.57 -5.46
C ASN A 67 10.72 -4.84 -5.13
N THR A 68 10.97 -5.88 -4.34
CA THR A 68 12.30 -6.39 -4.02
C THR A 68 12.53 -7.76 -4.64
N GLY A 69 13.51 -8.50 -4.18
CA GLY A 69 13.79 -9.85 -4.65
C GLY A 69 12.77 -10.90 -4.17
N TRP A 70 13.11 -12.15 -4.33
CA TRP A 70 12.26 -13.27 -3.95
C TRP A 70 12.11 -13.39 -2.44
N HIS A 71 10.91 -13.76 -1.98
CA HIS A 71 10.73 -14.23 -0.61
C HIS A 71 11.49 -15.54 -0.37
N TYR A 72 12.21 -15.59 0.75
CA TYR A 72 12.90 -16.80 1.15
C TYR A 72 11.97 -17.89 1.70
N MET A 73 10.74 -17.58 2.00
CA MET A 73 9.64 -18.49 2.41
C MET A 73 10.10 -19.68 3.27
N ILE A 74 10.65 -19.42 4.44
CA ILE A 74 11.03 -20.46 5.40
C ILE A 74 9.79 -20.83 6.21
N THR A 75 8.79 -21.41 5.56
CA THR A 75 7.48 -21.72 6.13
C THR A 75 7.38 -23.17 6.55
N ARG A 76 7.96 -23.50 7.70
CA ARG A 76 7.85 -24.85 8.27
C ARG A 76 6.91 -24.86 9.46
N HIS A 77 5.85 -25.69 9.40
CA HIS A 77 4.96 -25.96 10.49
C HIS A 77 4.79 -27.47 10.72
N ALA A 78 4.85 -27.92 11.96
CA ALA A 78 4.81 -29.36 12.28
C ALA A 78 3.51 -30.05 11.80
N ARG A 79 2.39 -29.31 11.82
CA ARG A 79 1.08 -29.81 11.36
C ARG A 79 1.09 -30.24 9.88
N TYR A 80 1.92 -29.60 9.06
CA TYR A 80 1.95 -29.85 7.60
C TYR A 80 3.14 -30.68 7.16
N ALA A 81 4.06 -30.99 8.07
CA ALA A 81 5.25 -31.76 7.72
C ALA A 81 4.90 -33.12 7.05
N PRO A 82 5.57 -33.52 5.98
CA PRO A 82 6.81 -32.94 5.43
C PRO A 82 6.61 -31.76 4.43
N HIS A 83 5.38 -31.34 4.19
CA HIS A 83 5.05 -30.26 3.27
C HIS A 83 5.35 -28.89 3.86
N LEU A 84 5.58 -27.90 2.99
CA LEU A 84 5.61 -26.50 3.40
C LEU A 84 4.19 -25.99 3.67
N SER A 85 4.03 -25.12 4.67
CA SER A 85 2.83 -24.30 4.79
C SER A 85 2.77 -23.29 3.63
N ASN A 86 1.56 -22.99 3.17
CA ASN A 86 1.33 -22.18 1.97
C ASN A 86 0.75 -20.79 2.32
N TYR A 87 1.23 -20.13 3.40
CA TYR A 87 0.64 -18.87 3.85
C TYR A 87 0.92 -17.69 2.92
N SER A 88 2.08 -17.64 2.27
CA SER A 88 2.47 -16.51 1.43
C SER A 88 1.48 -16.23 0.31
N GLY A 89 1.18 -14.95 0.10
CA GLY A 89 0.33 -14.46 -0.97
C GLY A 89 1.10 -14.01 -2.23
N ALA A 90 2.40 -13.71 -2.10
CA ALA A 90 3.25 -13.26 -3.18
C ALA A 90 4.59 -14.01 -3.21
N ALA A 91 5.18 -14.16 -4.39
CA ALA A 91 6.49 -14.77 -4.57
C ALA A 91 7.64 -13.78 -4.32
N GLY A 92 7.43 -12.52 -4.63
CA GLY A 92 8.37 -11.43 -4.43
C GLY A 92 8.04 -10.57 -3.21
N GLY A 93 9.07 -9.91 -2.67
CA GLY A 93 8.95 -8.98 -1.56
C GLY A 93 8.66 -7.56 -2.02
N ARG A 94 8.35 -6.73 -1.03
CA ARG A 94 8.16 -5.29 -1.17
C ARG A 94 9.13 -4.57 -0.22
N THR A 95 9.33 -3.29 -0.43
CA THR A 95 10.14 -2.44 0.47
C THR A 95 9.53 -2.29 1.86
N PHE A 96 8.28 -2.66 2.04
CA PHE A 96 7.57 -2.69 3.31
C PHE A 96 7.10 -4.12 3.66
N PRO A 97 6.97 -4.46 4.94
CA PRO A 97 6.49 -5.77 5.36
C PRO A 97 4.98 -5.92 5.15
N SER A 98 4.55 -7.16 4.93
CA SER A 98 3.15 -7.55 4.92
C SER A 98 2.97 -8.84 5.70
N ALA A 99 1.82 -9.03 6.34
CA ALA A 99 1.48 -10.26 7.05
C ALA A 99 1.58 -11.45 6.12
N ALA A 100 2.38 -12.45 6.50
CA ALA A 100 2.66 -13.64 5.71
C ALA A 100 3.05 -13.36 4.23
N GLY A 101 3.46 -12.15 3.90
CA GLY A 101 3.76 -11.75 2.51
C GLY A 101 2.50 -11.71 1.62
N PHE A 102 1.36 -11.28 2.16
CA PHE A 102 0.11 -11.17 1.40
C PHE A 102 0.20 -10.08 0.32
N HIS A 103 0.74 -8.91 0.67
CA HIS A 103 0.92 -7.77 -0.23
C HIS A 103 -0.34 -7.42 -1.03
N THR A 104 -1.36 -6.96 -0.32
CA THR A 104 -2.69 -6.67 -0.88
C THR A 104 -2.87 -5.22 -1.33
N SER A 105 -1.86 -4.36 -1.12
CA SER A 105 -1.94 -2.94 -1.39
C SER A 105 -1.26 -2.50 -2.69
N GLU A 106 -1.82 -1.43 -3.26
CA GLU A 106 -1.24 -0.63 -4.34
C GLU A 106 -1.08 0.81 -3.88
N VAL A 107 -0.27 1.59 -4.61
CA VAL A 107 -0.12 3.02 -4.36
C VAL A 107 -0.63 3.83 -5.54
N PHE A 108 -1.69 4.59 -5.32
CA PHE A 108 -2.04 5.71 -6.18
C PHE A 108 -1.20 6.92 -5.78
N PHE A 109 -0.92 7.80 -6.70
CA PHE A 109 -0.29 9.07 -6.37
C PHE A 109 -0.73 10.17 -7.33
N THR A 110 -0.58 11.41 -6.88
CA THR A 110 -0.91 12.57 -7.68
C THR A 110 0.13 13.69 -7.50
N ASP A 111 0.38 14.42 -8.57
CA ASP A 111 1.27 15.56 -8.64
C ASP A 111 0.69 16.65 -9.57
N ASP A 112 1.48 17.64 -9.97
CA ASP A 112 1.02 18.72 -10.84
C ASP A 112 0.71 18.27 -12.27
N GLU A 113 1.22 17.11 -12.71
CA GLU A 113 1.08 16.60 -14.07
C GLU A 113 0.00 15.53 -14.21
N GLY A 114 -0.53 15.00 -13.08
CA GLY A 114 -1.55 13.98 -13.19
C GLY A 114 -1.88 13.21 -11.92
N THR A 115 -2.66 12.17 -12.15
CA THR A 115 -3.00 11.12 -11.17
C THR A 115 -2.62 9.77 -11.75
N TYR A 116 -2.02 8.92 -10.94
CA TYR A 116 -1.35 7.70 -11.41
C TYR A 116 -1.61 6.53 -10.46
N LEU A 117 -1.44 5.32 -10.98
CA LEU A 117 -1.30 4.08 -10.22
C LEU A 117 0.13 3.55 -10.37
N PHE A 118 0.75 3.17 -9.26
CA PHE A 118 2.01 2.44 -9.22
C PHE A 118 1.72 0.96 -8.99
N GLU A 119 1.67 0.18 -10.10
CA GLU A 119 1.24 -1.23 -10.14
C GLU A 119 2.34 -2.17 -9.65
N THR A 120 2.35 -2.48 -8.36
CA THR A 120 3.39 -3.30 -7.73
C THR A 120 2.87 -4.55 -7.03
N ARG A 121 1.55 -4.67 -6.82
CA ARG A 121 0.91 -5.80 -6.12
C ARG A 121 1.18 -7.15 -6.79
N ASP A 122 1.01 -7.22 -8.10
CA ASP A 122 1.17 -8.43 -8.90
C ASP A 122 2.42 -8.40 -9.80
N ALA A 123 3.32 -7.45 -9.53
CA ALA A 123 4.57 -7.36 -10.27
C ALA A 123 5.50 -8.53 -9.93
N PRO A 124 6.25 -9.06 -10.91
CA PRO A 124 7.25 -10.08 -10.65
C PRO A 124 8.34 -9.54 -9.72
N ALA A 125 8.90 -10.40 -8.90
CA ALA A 125 10.05 -10.05 -8.09
C ALA A 125 11.18 -9.53 -8.98
N LEU A 126 11.85 -8.46 -8.53
CA LEU A 126 13.08 -8.03 -9.14
C LEU A 126 14.16 -9.09 -8.93
N VAL A 127 15.15 -9.11 -9.80
CA VAL A 127 16.25 -10.05 -9.70
C VAL A 127 16.93 -9.88 -8.33
N ASP A 128 17.13 -10.99 -7.64
CA ASP A 128 17.83 -11.01 -6.36
C ASP A 128 19.21 -10.34 -6.46
N GLN A 129 19.64 -9.79 -5.32
CA GLN A 129 21.01 -9.33 -5.19
C GLN A 129 21.96 -10.45 -5.58
N THR A 130 22.86 -10.17 -6.49
CA THR A 130 23.92 -11.11 -6.84
C THR A 130 25.00 -11.11 -5.76
N ALA A 131 25.84 -12.15 -5.74
CA ALA A 131 27.03 -12.17 -4.86
C ALA A 131 27.97 -10.98 -5.10
N ASP A 132 27.84 -10.30 -6.24
CA ASP A 132 28.69 -9.20 -6.68
C ASP A 132 28.26 -7.81 -6.18
N GLY A 133 27.17 -7.70 -5.42
CA GLY A 133 26.75 -6.44 -4.81
C GLY A 133 25.25 -6.12 -4.94
N PRO A 134 24.85 -4.88 -4.58
CA PRO A 134 23.47 -4.43 -4.71
C PRO A 134 23.08 -4.35 -6.20
N PRO A 135 21.75 -4.45 -6.49
CA PRO A 135 21.26 -4.28 -7.84
C PRO A 135 21.62 -2.90 -8.41
N ASP A 136 21.77 -2.82 -9.72
CA ASP A 136 21.91 -1.56 -10.42
C ASP A 136 20.67 -0.67 -10.18
N LEU A 137 20.87 0.48 -9.54
CA LEU A 137 19.78 1.37 -9.16
C LEU A 137 19.02 1.87 -10.40
N ASP A 138 19.70 2.16 -11.51
CA ASP A 138 19.02 2.63 -12.73
C ASP A 138 18.11 1.55 -13.29
N ALA A 139 18.54 0.29 -13.29
CA ALA A 139 17.72 -0.83 -13.70
C ALA A 139 16.52 -1.03 -12.76
N VAL A 140 16.71 -0.86 -11.46
CA VAL A 140 15.62 -0.91 -10.46
C VAL A 140 14.61 0.21 -10.72
N LEU A 141 15.04 1.44 -10.87
CA LEU A 141 14.16 2.58 -11.10
C LEU A 141 13.39 2.44 -12.43
N GLU A 142 14.06 1.98 -13.50
CA GLU A 142 13.40 1.79 -14.79
C GLU A 142 12.36 0.67 -14.75
N ALA A 143 12.65 -0.44 -14.07
CA ALA A 143 11.68 -1.51 -13.85
C ALA A 143 10.44 -1.02 -13.11
N HIS A 144 10.60 -0.12 -12.14
CA HIS A 144 9.49 0.50 -11.42
C HIS A 144 8.78 1.57 -12.25
N ARG A 145 9.50 2.39 -13.00
CA ARG A 145 8.90 3.39 -13.89
C ARG A 145 7.94 2.76 -14.91
N SER A 146 8.31 1.59 -15.45
CA SER A 146 7.44 0.84 -16.36
C SER A 146 6.13 0.34 -15.74
N ARG A 147 5.98 0.44 -14.41
CA ARG A 147 4.78 0.06 -13.64
C ARG A 147 3.88 1.25 -13.31
N ILE A 148 4.24 2.45 -13.74
CA ILE A 148 3.40 3.62 -13.54
C ILE A 148 2.38 3.71 -14.66
N ARG A 149 1.11 3.65 -14.29
CA ARG A 149 -0.03 3.85 -15.18
C ARG A 149 -0.67 5.19 -14.91
N LYS A 150 -0.70 6.08 -15.90
CA LYS A 150 -1.38 7.37 -15.79
C LYS A 150 -2.90 7.17 -15.90
N LEU A 151 -3.62 7.72 -14.96
CA LEU A 151 -5.09 7.63 -14.87
C LEU A 151 -5.77 8.94 -15.29
N SER A 152 -5.15 10.09 -15.02
CA SER A 152 -5.67 11.42 -15.34
C SER A 152 -4.53 12.37 -15.69
N GLU A 153 -4.82 13.35 -16.53
CA GLU A 153 -3.90 14.43 -16.95
C GLU A 153 -3.84 15.59 -15.93
N SER A 154 -4.55 15.49 -14.83
CA SER A 154 -4.60 16.53 -13.80
C SER A 154 -4.37 15.96 -12.42
N ARG A 155 -3.83 16.82 -11.54
CA ARG A 155 -3.78 16.56 -10.10
C ARG A 155 -5.16 16.15 -9.58
N LEU A 156 -5.19 15.18 -8.69
CA LEU A 156 -6.41 14.78 -8.00
C LEU A 156 -6.97 15.98 -7.22
N HIS A 157 -8.17 16.40 -7.56
CA HIS A 157 -8.85 17.49 -6.87
C HIS A 157 -9.34 17.01 -5.50
N ILE A 158 -8.79 17.56 -4.42
CA ILE A 158 -9.24 17.33 -3.04
C ILE A 158 -9.65 18.66 -2.47
N PRO A 159 -10.96 18.90 -2.19
CA PRO A 159 -11.38 20.13 -1.54
C PRO A 159 -10.68 20.32 -0.20
N ALA A 160 -10.21 21.54 0.06
CA ALA A 160 -9.41 21.86 1.25
C ALA A 160 -10.27 22.26 2.46
N GLU A 161 -11.56 21.90 2.46
CA GLU A 161 -12.53 22.19 3.51
C GLU A 161 -13.18 20.91 4.06
N GLU A 162 -13.76 21.03 5.26
CA GLU A 162 -14.58 19.97 5.84
C GLU A 162 -15.88 19.74 5.02
N PRO A 163 -16.33 18.50 4.86
CA PRO A 163 -15.85 17.29 5.54
C PRO A 163 -14.72 16.56 4.79
N TYR A 164 -14.24 17.08 3.67
CA TYR A 164 -13.30 16.39 2.79
C TYR A 164 -11.87 16.34 3.33
N MET A 165 -11.47 17.42 4.00
CA MET A 165 -10.15 17.54 4.61
C MET A 165 -10.25 18.22 5.97
N GLU A 166 -9.60 17.66 6.98
CA GLU A 166 -9.52 18.27 8.30
C GLU A 166 -8.75 19.61 8.26
N GLY A 167 -9.27 20.62 8.96
CA GLY A 167 -8.79 22.00 8.89
C GLY A 167 -7.29 22.19 9.14
N HIS A 168 -6.66 21.33 9.96
CA HIS A 168 -5.22 21.40 10.22
C HIS A 168 -4.34 20.93 9.04
N ASN A 169 -4.92 20.32 8.01
CA ASN A 169 -4.25 19.90 6.77
C ASN A 169 -4.58 20.82 5.58
N SER A 170 -5.65 21.59 5.65
CA SER A 170 -6.20 22.37 4.54
C SER A 170 -5.20 23.36 3.92
N TRP A 171 -4.24 23.85 4.68
CA TRP A 171 -3.24 24.82 4.22
C TRP A 171 -2.01 24.18 3.56
N CYS A 172 -1.75 22.87 3.76
CA CYS A 172 -0.50 22.23 3.35
C CYS A 172 -0.64 20.91 2.58
N ALA A 173 -1.80 20.22 2.70
CA ALA A 173 -1.97 18.93 2.01
C ALA A 173 -2.39 19.12 0.55
N ASN A 174 -1.86 18.26 -0.33
CA ASN A 174 -2.14 18.22 -1.78
C ASN A 174 -1.98 19.57 -2.50
N ARG A 175 -0.95 20.34 -2.15
CA ARG A 175 -0.68 21.65 -2.75
C ARG A 175 0.19 21.52 -4.01
N PRO A 176 0.15 22.50 -4.92
CA PRO A 176 1.07 22.56 -6.05
C PRO A 176 2.53 22.36 -5.62
N GLY A 177 3.32 21.67 -6.44
CA GLY A 177 4.71 21.32 -6.14
C GLY A 177 4.87 20.07 -5.26
N SER A 178 3.78 19.49 -4.72
CA SER A 178 3.85 18.28 -3.91
C SER A 178 3.47 17.03 -4.70
N THR A 179 3.98 15.88 -4.28
CA THR A 179 3.48 14.55 -4.65
C THR A 179 2.77 13.95 -3.44
N LEU A 180 1.51 13.56 -3.61
CA LEU A 180 0.71 12.87 -2.60
C LEU A 180 0.60 11.39 -2.95
N LEU A 181 1.08 10.51 -2.07
CA LEU A 181 0.96 9.06 -2.16
C LEU A 181 -0.27 8.60 -1.37
N ILE A 182 -1.06 7.75 -1.99
CA ILE A 182 -2.35 7.24 -1.51
C ILE A 182 -2.31 5.71 -1.56
N PRO A 183 -1.73 5.04 -0.55
CA PRO A 183 -1.72 3.58 -0.52
C PRO A 183 -3.11 3.04 -0.21
N VAL A 184 -3.58 2.12 -1.02
CA VAL A 184 -4.92 1.51 -0.93
C VAL A 184 -4.76 0.00 -0.81
N GLY A 185 -5.31 -0.58 0.26
CA GLY A 185 -5.30 -2.03 0.49
C GLY A 185 -6.61 -2.68 0.07
N ASP A 186 -6.52 -3.79 -0.66
CA ASP A 186 -7.67 -4.66 -0.93
C ASP A 186 -7.97 -5.51 0.31
N LEU A 187 -8.85 -4.99 1.15
CA LEU A 187 -9.23 -5.68 2.39
C LEU A 187 -10.03 -6.96 2.12
N ALA A 188 -10.73 -7.05 0.99
CA ALA A 188 -11.43 -8.28 0.61
C ALA A 188 -10.41 -9.39 0.26
N GLN A 189 -9.37 -9.09 -0.51
CA GLN A 189 -8.28 -10.03 -0.77
C GLN A 189 -7.57 -10.43 0.54
N HIS A 190 -7.30 -9.47 1.41
CA HIS A 190 -6.65 -9.72 2.69
C HIS A 190 -7.51 -10.64 3.57
N MET A 191 -8.80 -10.38 3.65
CA MET A 191 -9.76 -11.21 4.40
C MET A 191 -9.83 -12.65 3.85
N ILE A 192 -9.83 -12.85 2.53
CA ILE A 192 -9.75 -14.20 1.92
C ILE A 192 -8.44 -14.90 2.32
N ALA A 193 -7.32 -14.18 2.30
CA ALA A 193 -6.04 -14.74 2.74
C ALA A 193 -6.07 -15.19 4.20
N VAL A 194 -6.66 -14.37 5.08
CA VAL A 194 -6.84 -14.70 6.51
C VAL A 194 -7.81 -15.86 6.69
N LEU A 195 -8.92 -15.93 5.96
CA LEU A 195 -9.83 -17.07 5.98
C LEU A 195 -9.12 -18.38 5.57
N CYS A 196 -8.32 -18.33 4.50
CA CYS A 196 -7.51 -19.50 4.09
C CYS A 196 -6.54 -19.90 5.21
N PHE A 197 -5.87 -18.96 5.85
CA PHE A 197 -4.97 -19.22 6.97
C PHE A 197 -5.72 -19.89 8.15
N MET A 198 -6.92 -19.41 8.48
CA MET A 198 -7.72 -19.95 9.59
C MET A 198 -8.24 -21.35 9.31
N VAL A 199 -8.81 -21.61 8.11
CA VAL A 199 -9.23 -22.97 7.71
C VAL A 199 -8.05 -23.92 7.70
N GLN A 200 -6.89 -23.49 7.21
CA GLN A 200 -5.67 -24.29 7.22
C GLN A 200 -5.21 -24.67 8.64
N ASN A 201 -5.53 -23.83 9.62
CA ASN A 201 -5.28 -24.11 11.04
C ASN A 201 -6.44 -24.78 11.78
N GLY A 202 -7.53 -25.10 11.07
CA GLY A 202 -8.66 -25.84 11.61
C GLY A 202 -9.74 -24.99 12.26
N TYR A 203 -9.79 -23.67 11.96
CA TYR A 203 -10.80 -22.78 12.52
C TYR A 203 -11.96 -22.54 11.54
N ALA A 204 -13.20 -22.64 12.05
CA ALA A 204 -14.40 -22.14 11.41
C ALA A 204 -14.72 -20.72 11.93
N LEU A 205 -15.64 -20.01 11.25
CA LEU A 205 -16.20 -18.77 11.75
C LEU A 205 -17.59 -18.97 12.35
N TYR A 206 -17.91 -18.07 13.25
CA TYR A 206 -19.23 -17.88 13.84
C TYR A 206 -19.57 -16.38 13.78
N ASP A 207 -20.80 -16.07 13.39
CA ASP A 207 -21.30 -14.69 13.35
C ASP A 207 -21.71 -14.25 14.77
N ASP A 208 -20.77 -13.67 15.49
CA ASP A 208 -20.98 -13.14 16.84
C ASP A 208 -21.77 -11.81 16.85
N ILE A 209 -21.92 -11.16 15.70
CA ILE A 209 -22.67 -9.91 15.55
C ILE A 209 -24.18 -10.19 15.59
N ASN A 210 -24.61 -11.24 14.87
CA ASN A 210 -26.02 -11.64 14.80
C ASN A 210 -26.33 -12.85 15.70
N GLY A 211 -25.32 -13.54 16.21
CA GLY A 211 -25.48 -14.75 17.03
C GLY A 211 -25.76 -16.01 16.20
N ASP A 212 -25.38 -16.05 14.94
CA ASP A 212 -25.73 -17.12 14.01
C ASP A 212 -24.54 -18.05 13.73
N GLN A 213 -24.83 -19.35 13.58
CA GLN A 213 -23.89 -20.32 13.04
C GLN A 213 -23.92 -20.28 11.51
N ILE A 214 -22.74 -20.40 10.89
CA ILE A 214 -22.64 -20.44 9.44
C ILE A 214 -23.02 -21.84 8.94
N SER A 215 -24.18 -21.95 8.31
CA SER A 215 -24.72 -23.20 7.79
C SER A 215 -23.88 -23.78 6.65
N GLY A 216 -23.80 -25.10 6.55
CA GLY A 216 -23.11 -25.82 5.48
C GLY A 216 -21.65 -26.16 5.80
N LEU A 217 -21.13 -25.71 6.96
CA LEU A 217 -19.79 -26.08 7.43
C LEU A 217 -19.73 -27.48 8.05
N GLU A 218 -20.86 -28.10 8.38
CA GLU A 218 -20.92 -29.41 9.03
C GLU A 218 -20.24 -30.52 8.22
N ARG A 219 -20.34 -30.43 6.90
CA ARG A 219 -19.68 -31.37 5.96
C ARG A 219 -18.16 -31.23 5.90
N TYR A 220 -17.62 -30.15 6.46
CA TYR A 220 -16.19 -29.86 6.53
C TYR A 220 -15.62 -29.99 7.95
N SER A 221 -16.31 -30.70 8.86
CA SER A 221 -15.84 -30.93 10.22
C SER A 221 -14.49 -31.66 10.32
N HIS A 222 -14.05 -32.31 9.23
CA HIS A 222 -12.73 -32.89 9.12
C HIS A 222 -11.63 -31.85 8.82
N LEU A 223 -11.99 -30.65 8.34
CA LEU A 223 -11.08 -29.52 8.07
C LEU A 223 -11.07 -28.52 9.21
N VAL A 224 -12.23 -28.22 9.80
CA VAL A 224 -12.43 -27.16 10.79
C VAL A 224 -13.15 -27.65 12.04
N ASN A 225 -12.83 -27.06 13.19
CA ASN A 225 -13.51 -27.32 14.45
C ASN A 225 -14.74 -26.42 14.58
N LEU A 226 -15.91 -27.03 14.64
CA LEU A 226 -17.18 -26.34 14.78
C LEU A 226 -17.61 -26.14 16.25
N GLU A 227 -16.93 -26.80 17.19
CA GLU A 227 -17.23 -26.67 18.62
C GLU A 227 -16.65 -25.39 19.22
N GLU A 228 -15.53 -24.92 18.65
CA GLU A 228 -14.81 -23.72 19.08
C GLU A 228 -14.52 -22.79 17.88
N PRO A 229 -15.55 -22.23 17.22
CA PRO A 229 -15.37 -21.35 16.08
C PRO A 229 -14.83 -19.98 16.51
N LEU A 230 -14.15 -19.29 15.62
CA LEU A 230 -13.70 -17.92 15.84
C LEU A 230 -14.81 -16.91 15.54
N PRO A 231 -14.91 -15.83 16.34
CA PRO A 231 -15.84 -14.74 16.04
C PRO A 231 -15.51 -14.03 14.73
N LEU A 232 -16.53 -13.70 13.94
CA LEU A 232 -16.39 -12.89 12.73
C LEU A 232 -15.78 -11.51 13.03
N SER A 233 -16.22 -10.85 14.10
CA SER A 233 -15.70 -9.56 14.53
C SER A 233 -14.19 -9.59 14.81
N PHE A 234 -13.70 -10.68 15.42
CA PHE A 234 -12.27 -10.88 15.61
C PHE A 234 -11.53 -10.99 14.26
N MET A 235 -12.09 -11.78 13.34
CA MET A 235 -11.48 -12.02 12.03
C MET A 235 -11.35 -10.72 11.22
N GLU A 236 -12.39 -9.90 11.17
CA GLU A 236 -12.35 -8.61 10.47
C GLU A 236 -11.38 -7.62 11.14
N THR A 237 -11.39 -7.57 12.48
CA THR A 237 -10.43 -6.72 13.22
C THR A 237 -8.99 -7.16 12.96
N TYR A 238 -8.74 -8.45 12.90
CA TYR A 238 -7.42 -9.01 12.59
C TYR A 238 -7.00 -8.61 11.17
N ALA A 239 -7.84 -8.83 10.17
CA ALA A 239 -7.55 -8.51 8.77
C ALA A 239 -7.30 -7.00 8.56
N ILE A 240 -8.12 -6.12 9.15
CA ILE A 240 -7.91 -4.66 9.02
C ILE A 240 -6.63 -4.19 9.72
N THR A 241 -6.27 -4.81 10.85
CA THR A 241 -5.04 -4.48 11.57
C THR A 241 -3.80 -4.81 10.73
N GLU A 242 -3.78 -5.97 10.10
CA GLU A 242 -2.69 -6.38 9.23
C GLU A 242 -2.60 -5.49 7.97
N CYS A 243 -3.73 -5.19 7.35
CA CYS A 243 -3.78 -4.27 6.20
C CYS A 243 -3.32 -2.86 6.60
N THR A 244 -3.75 -2.36 7.76
CA THR A 244 -3.30 -1.07 8.31
C THR A 244 -1.79 -1.00 8.49
N ALA A 245 -1.19 -2.08 9.02
CA ALA A 245 0.26 -2.17 9.20
C ALA A 245 0.99 -2.11 7.85
N GLU A 246 0.44 -2.77 6.82
CA GLU A 246 0.97 -2.74 5.45
C GLU A 246 1.00 -1.30 4.90
N LEU A 247 -0.16 -0.59 4.92
CA LEU A 247 -0.27 0.78 4.43
C LEU A 247 0.62 1.76 5.21
N SER A 248 0.67 1.63 6.53
CA SER A 248 1.46 2.52 7.40
C SER A 248 2.96 2.34 7.20
N THR A 249 3.43 1.10 7.06
CA THR A 249 4.86 0.83 6.83
C THR A 249 5.31 1.22 5.43
N CYS A 250 4.44 1.12 4.43
CA CYS A 250 4.64 1.67 3.09
C CYS A 250 4.93 3.19 3.17
N CYS A 251 4.06 3.97 3.78
CA CYS A 251 4.27 5.41 3.97
C CYS A 251 5.53 5.71 4.80
N TYR A 252 5.78 4.91 5.85
CA TYR A 252 6.96 5.10 6.69
C TYR A 252 8.28 4.87 5.94
N ALA A 253 8.34 3.86 5.06
CA ALA A 253 9.51 3.61 4.23
C ALA A 253 9.80 4.81 3.30
N GLY A 254 8.77 5.35 2.64
CA GLY A 254 8.88 6.58 1.86
C GLY A 254 9.34 7.77 2.70
N MET A 255 8.79 7.93 3.92
CA MET A 255 9.17 9.02 4.82
C MET A 255 10.64 8.97 5.26
N LEU A 256 11.24 7.78 5.39
CA LEU A 256 12.68 7.66 5.65
C LEU A 256 13.50 8.13 4.45
N MET A 257 13.05 7.83 3.23
CA MET A 257 13.69 8.29 2.00
C MET A 257 13.71 9.82 1.90
N LEU A 258 12.64 10.51 2.33
CA LEU A 258 12.61 11.97 2.35
C LEU A 258 13.76 12.56 3.17
N GLN A 259 14.16 11.93 4.28
CA GLN A 259 15.27 12.41 5.11
C GLN A 259 16.62 12.29 4.38
N ALA A 260 16.83 11.17 3.71
CA ALA A 260 18.05 10.94 2.94
C ALA A 260 18.18 11.90 1.74
N MET A 261 17.06 12.20 1.10
CA MET A 261 16.99 13.11 -0.04
C MET A 261 17.04 14.59 0.36
N GLY A 262 16.64 14.93 1.59
CA GLY A 262 16.47 16.30 2.04
C GLY A 262 15.16 16.95 1.59
N LEU A 263 14.13 16.14 1.32
CA LEU A 263 12.78 16.60 1.02
C LEU A 263 11.96 16.80 2.30
N GLY A 264 11.06 17.77 2.26
CA GLY A 264 9.99 17.91 3.22
C GLY A 264 8.88 16.89 3.00
N GLY A 265 8.02 16.75 4.00
CA GLY A 265 6.86 15.87 3.92
C GLY A 265 6.50 15.23 5.25
N TRP A 266 5.40 14.50 5.23
CA TRP A 266 4.92 13.77 6.40
C TRP A 266 3.93 12.69 6.01
N MET A 267 3.82 11.63 6.84
CA MET A 267 2.71 10.71 6.76
C MET A 267 1.59 11.19 7.69
N PHE A 268 0.33 11.05 7.26
CA PHE A 268 -0.82 11.63 7.95
C PHE A 268 -2.13 10.94 7.58
N ASP A 269 -3.14 11.17 8.40
CA ASP A 269 -4.55 10.98 8.11
C ASP A 269 -5.23 12.37 8.07
N GLY A 270 -6.55 12.43 7.91
CA GLY A 270 -7.28 13.70 7.89
C GLY A 270 -7.60 14.22 6.49
N ILE A 271 -7.55 13.34 5.49
CA ILE A 271 -8.31 13.45 4.24
C ILE A 271 -9.38 12.36 4.28
N ASP A 272 -10.64 12.69 4.00
CA ASP A 272 -11.71 11.70 4.05
C ASP A 272 -11.47 10.59 3.02
N ARG A 273 -11.27 9.37 3.53
CA ARG A 273 -10.90 8.21 2.73
C ARG A 273 -11.95 7.80 1.71
N TYR A 274 -13.23 7.94 2.04
CA TYR A 274 -14.31 7.58 1.13
C TYR A 274 -14.38 8.56 -0.03
N THR A 275 -14.16 9.83 0.27
CA THR A 275 -14.09 10.87 -0.76
C THR A 275 -12.88 10.63 -1.67
N VAL A 276 -11.69 10.36 -1.13
CA VAL A 276 -10.49 10.03 -1.96
C VAL A 276 -10.76 8.88 -2.92
N LEU A 277 -11.48 7.86 -2.48
CA LEU A 277 -11.83 6.72 -3.32
C LEU A 277 -12.96 7.04 -4.33
N GLY A 278 -13.68 8.16 -4.18
CA GLY A 278 -14.82 8.50 -5.04
C GLY A 278 -16.17 8.08 -4.47
N ALA A 279 -16.24 7.78 -3.18
CA ALA A 279 -17.45 7.32 -2.49
C ALA A 279 -18.07 8.40 -1.58
N SER A 280 -17.85 9.67 -1.88
CA SER A 280 -18.43 10.80 -1.13
C SER A 280 -19.95 10.94 -1.29
N GLY A 281 -20.50 10.39 -2.38
CA GLY A 281 -21.88 10.64 -2.81
C GLY A 281 -22.07 11.98 -3.53
N ASP A 282 -21.04 12.80 -3.67
CA ASP A 282 -21.05 14.06 -4.40
C ASP A 282 -20.52 13.86 -5.84
N PRO A 283 -21.36 13.99 -6.88
CA PRO A 283 -20.93 13.80 -8.27
C PRO A 283 -19.94 14.86 -8.76
N GLU A 284 -19.85 16.03 -8.08
CA GLU A 284 -18.89 17.08 -8.41
C GLU A 284 -17.49 16.77 -7.87
N VAL A 285 -17.37 15.74 -7.03
CA VAL A 285 -16.12 15.31 -6.40
C VAL A 285 -15.86 13.81 -6.69
N PRO A 286 -15.56 13.44 -7.96
CA PRO A 286 -15.40 12.04 -8.35
C PRO A 286 -14.08 11.40 -7.86
N TRP A 287 -13.06 12.18 -7.57
CA TRP A 287 -11.73 11.82 -7.11
C TRP A 287 -11.13 10.62 -7.86
N LEU A 288 -10.70 9.52 -7.18
CA LEU A 288 -10.16 8.35 -7.89
C LEU A 288 -11.22 7.61 -8.70
N GLY A 289 -12.51 7.83 -8.42
CA GLY A 289 -13.61 7.25 -9.21
C GLY A 289 -13.84 5.77 -8.95
N PHE A 290 -13.56 5.28 -7.74
CA PHE A 290 -13.86 3.90 -7.38
C PHE A 290 -15.37 3.65 -7.42
N ARG A 291 -15.74 2.47 -7.90
CA ARG A 291 -17.09 1.97 -7.74
C ARG A 291 -17.35 1.74 -6.25
N TYR A 292 -18.54 2.09 -5.79
CA TYR A 292 -18.99 1.84 -4.43
C TYR A 292 -20.47 1.48 -4.41
N ASP A 293 -20.85 0.71 -3.39
CA ASP A 293 -22.22 0.36 -3.11
C ASP A 293 -22.69 1.03 -1.81
N THR A 294 -24.00 1.23 -1.68
CA THR A 294 -24.67 1.69 -0.46
C THR A 294 -25.79 0.74 -0.12
N ASP A 295 -26.05 0.55 1.18
CA ASP A 295 -27.11 -0.31 1.67
C ASP A 295 -27.67 0.26 2.97
N GLU A 296 -28.98 0.14 3.19
CA GLU A 296 -29.65 0.62 4.42
C GLU A 296 -29.07 0.02 5.72
N ARG A 297 -28.45 -1.16 5.60
CA ARG A 297 -27.85 -1.88 6.73
C ARG A 297 -26.55 -1.27 7.24
N TRP A 298 -25.89 -0.43 6.47
CA TRP A 298 -24.61 0.15 6.87
C TRP A 298 -24.55 1.67 6.64
N PRO A 299 -23.92 2.41 7.59
CA PRO A 299 -23.93 3.87 7.57
C PRO A 299 -22.91 4.47 6.59
N LEU A 300 -21.99 3.67 6.06
CA LEU A 300 -20.88 4.13 5.23
C LEU A 300 -20.92 3.45 3.86
N PRO A 301 -20.50 4.12 2.78
CA PRO A 301 -20.39 3.48 1.47
C PRO A 301 -19.33 2.36 1.52
N ASN A 302 -19.48 1.39 0.61
CA ASN A 302 -18.54 0.28 0.44
C ASN A 302 -17.79 0.43 -0.90
N PRO A 303 -16.62 1.07 -0.94
CA PRO A 303 -15.79 1.08 -2.12
C PRO A 303 -15.35 -0.34 -2.46
N THR A 304 -15.45 -0.73 -3.74
CA THR A 304 -15.12 -2.09 -4.20
C THR A 304 -13.96 -2.11 -5.18
N GLY A 305 -13.60 -0.97 -5.75
CA GLY A 305 -12.44 -0.85 -6.64
C GLY A 305 -12.67 0.06 -7.82
N LEU A 306 -11.66 0.15 -8.66
CA LEU A 306 -11.64 0.89 -9.92
C LEU A 306 -11.55 -0.09 -11.07
N GLU A 307 -12.62 -0.18 -11.89
CA GLU A 307 -12.78 -1.17 -12.95
C GLU A 307 -11.60 -1.17 -13.94
N GLY A 308 -11.04 -2.34 -14.20
CA GLY A 308 -9.87 -2.52 -15.08
C GLY A 308 -8.57 -1.91 -14.58
N VAL A 309 -8.53 -1.43 -13.33
CA VAL A 309 -7.38 -0.77 -12.72
C VAL A 309 -7.00 -1.42 -11.40
N PHE A 310 -7.91 -1.40 -10.42
CA PHE A 310 -7.70 -1.97 -9.10
C PHE A 310 -9.03 -2.52 -8.58
N GLU A 311 -9.26 -3.80 -8.80
CA GLU A 311 -10.50 -4.49 -8.50
C GLU A 311 -10.37 -5.30 -7.21
N GLY A 312 -11.33 -5.11 -6.30
CA GLY A 312 -11.38 -5.86 -5.05
C GLY A 312 -11.80 -7.31 -5.27
N TYR A 313 -11.31 -8.23 -4.43
CA TYR A 313 -11.66 -9.66 -4.48
C TYR A 313 -13.05 -9.93 -3.91
N CYS A 314 -14.05 -9.26 -4.47
CA CYS A 314 -15.47 -9.38 -4.10
C CYS A 314 -16.37 -8.97 -5.27
N PRO A 315 -17.69 -9.24 -5.19
CA PRO A 315 -18.63 -8.66 -6.14
C PRO A 315 -18.52 -7.11 -6.17
N PRO A 316 -18.70 -6.47 -7.33
CA PRO A 316 -19.18 -7.02 -8.60
C PRO A 316 -18.10 -7.53 -9.55
N TYR A 317 -16.83 -7.45 -9.18
CA TYR A 317 -15.71 -7.89 -10.06
C TYR A 317 -15.64 -9.41 -10.18
N TYR A 318 -16.13 -10.10 -9.16
CA TYR A 318 -16.36 -11.54 -9.16
C TYR A 318 -17.86 -11.81 -9.00
N PRO A 319 -18.43 -12.80 -9.69
CA PRO A 319 -19.88 -13.05 -9.65
C PRO A 319 -20.39 -13.43 -8.24
N ASP A 320 -19.53 -14.03 -7.43
CA ASP A 320 -19.79 -14.42 -6.04
C ASP A 320 -18.46 -14.58 -5.28
N MET A 321 -18.52 -14.85 -3.98
CA MET A 321 -17.32 -15.05 -3.18
C MET A 321 -16.59 -16.36 -3.48
N ARG A 322 -17.26 -17.37 -4.06
CA ARG A 322 -16.62 -18.59 -4.52
C ARG A 322 -15.63 -18.27 -5.64
N ALA A 323 -16.06 -17.51 -6.64
CA ALA A 323 -15.19 -17.10 -7.73
C ALA A 323 -14.01 -16.24 -7.24
N ALA A 324 -14.24 -15.36 -6.26
CA ALA A 324 -13.15 -14.58 -5.65
C ALA A 324 -12.12 -15.48 -4.92
N VAL A 325 -12.57 -16.50 -4.18
CA VAL A 325 -11.69 -17.47 -3.51
C VAL A 325 -10.92 -18.33 -4.52
N GLU A 326 -11.56 -18.75 -5.62
CA GLU A 326 -10.90 -19.47 -6.70
C GLU A 326 -9.80 -18.63 -7.34
N ALA A 327 -10.11 -17.38 -7.70
CA ALA A 327 -9.13 -16.44 -8.27
C ALA A 327 -7.95 -16.19 -7.31
N PHE A 328 -8.21 -16.08 -6.01
CA PHE A 328 -7.16 -15.97 -5.01
C PHE A 328 -6.27 -17.23 -4.95
N ALA A 329 -6.87 -18.42 -5.03
CA ALA A 329 -6.13 -19.67 -5.07
C ALA A 329 -5.29 -19.77 -6.36
N ASP A 330 -5.83 -19.38 -7.50
CA ASP A 330 -5.13 -19.35 -8.79
C ASP A 330 -3.94 -18.38 -8.76
N ARG A 331 -4.11 -17.18 -8.18
CA ARG A 331 -3.00 -16.23 -7.96
C ARG A 331 -1.89 -16.86 -7.11
N LYS A 332 -2.24 -17.71 -6.17
CA LYS A 332 -1.30 -18.34 -5.23
C LYS A 332 -0.57 -19.53 -5.83
N PHE A 333 -1.26 -20.38 -6.56
CA PHE A 333 -0.75 -21.65 -7.08
C PHE A 333 -0.55 -21.67 -8.61
N GLY A 334 -1.10 -20.69 -9.31
CA GLY A 334 -0.95 -20.52 -10.75
C GLY A 334 0.41 -19.93 -11.17
N PRO A 335 0.63 -19.75 -12.48
CA PRO A 335 1.88 -19.21 -13.02
C PRO A 335 2.28 -17.86 -12.39
N GLY A 336 3.53 -17.74 -11.94
CA GLY A 336 4.02 -16.56 -11.23
C GLY A 336 3.73 -16.54 -9.75
N GLY A 337 2.82 -17.37 -9.26
CA GLY A 337 2.45 -17.46 -7.85
C GLY A 337 3.55 -18.04 -6.95
N PRO A 338 3.45 -17.81 -5.64
CA PRO A 338 4.49 -18.21 -4.67
C PRO A 338 4.69 -19.73 -4.58
N PHE A 339 3.72 -20.53 -4.99
CA PHE A 339 3.77 -22.00 -4.91
C PHE A 339 3.66 -22.70 -6.27
N HIS A 340 3.75 -21.97 -7.37
CA HIS A 340 3.81 -22.58 -8.69
C HIS A 340 5.21 -23.17 -8.94
N PRO A 341 5.33 -24.43 -9.40
CA PRO A 341 6.62 -25.12 -9.58
C PRO A 341 7.62 -24.36 -10.46
N ASP A 342 7.13 -23.71 -11.51
CA ASP A 342 7.95 -23.02 -12.51
C ASP A 342 8.24 -21.56 -12.15
N THR A 343 7.70 -21.04 -11.05
CA THR A 343 8.04 -19.70 -10.58
C THR A 343 9.48 -19.69 -10.07
N PRO A 344 10.37 -18.86 -10.62
CA PRO A 344 11.75 -18.74 -10.13
C PRO A 344 11.78 -18.35 -8.65
N GLY A 345 12.87 -18.68 -7.97
CA GLY A 345 13.01 -18.38 -6.54
C GLY A 345 14.45 -18.48 -6.05
N PRO A 346 14.70 -18.16 -4.76
CA PRO A 346 16.05 -18.07 -4.20
C PRO A 346 16.70 -19.41 -3.88
N TRP A 347 15.96 -20.51 -3.98
CA TRP A 347 16.47 -21.82 -3.60
C TRP A 347 17.21 -22.50 -4.75
N LYS A 348 18.25 -23.26 -4.44
CA LYS A 348 18.99 -24.05 -5.42
C LYS A 348 18.09 -25.04 -6.18
N GLU A 349 17.06 -25.56 -5.50
CA GLU A 349 16.05 -26.48 -6.05
C GLU A 349 14.65 -25.83 -5.94
N SER A 350 14.45 -24.68 -6.59
CA SER A 350 13.23 -23.84 -6.43
C SER A 350 11.95 -24.63 -6.72
N THR A 351 11.90 -25.38 -7.82
CA THR A 351 10.75 -26.22 -8.17
C THR A 351 10.42 -27.22 -7.06
N ARG A 352 11.42 -27.90 -6.49
CA ARG A 352 11.22 -28.86 -5.39
C ARG A 352 10.64 -28.18 -4.15
N VAL A 353 11.14 -27.00 -3.80
CA VAL A 353 10.67 -26.25 -2.63
C VAL A 353 9.23 -25.80 -2.83
N ARG A 354 8.92 -25.15 -3.96
CA ARG A 354 7.57 -24.65 -4.24
C ARG A 354 6.53 -25.77 -4.35
N SER A 355 6.87 -26.87 -5.06
CA SER A 355 5.99 -28.04 -5.23
C SER A 355 5.75 -28.82 -3.92
N SER A 356 6.52 -28.57 -2.88
CA SER A 356 6.30 -29.22 -1.58
C SER A 356 5.17 -28.61 -0.75
N ALA A 357 4.64 -27.43 -1.15
CA ALA A 357 3.49 -26.83 -0.48
C ALA A 357 2.19 -27.57 -0.86
N GLN A 358 1.29 -27.71 0.12
CA GLN A 358 -0.04 -28.27 -0.16
C GLN A 358 -0.87 -27.25 -0.95
N VAL A 359 -1.36 -27.68 -2.12
CA VAL A 359 -2.34 -26.92 -2.89
C VAL A 359 -3.68 -26.97 -2.17
N HIS A 360 -4.45 -25.91 -2.21
CA HIS A 360 -5.82 -25.90 -1.67
C HIS A 360 -6.71 -26.85 -2.45
N SER A 361 -7.28 -27.86 -1.80
CA SER A 361 -8.25 -28.77 -2.40
C SER A 361 -9.58 -28.05 -2.70
N GLU A 362 -10.43 -28.66 -3.54
CA GLU A 362 -11.78 -28.14 -3.80
C GLU A 362 -12.59 -28.02 -2.52
N GLU A 363 -12.55 -29.03 -1.63
CA GLU A 363 -13.22 -28.98 -0.33
C GLU A 363 -12.70 -27.84 0.56
N PHE A 364 -11.40 -27.57 0.52
CA PHE A 364 -10.81 -26.44 1.24
C PHE A 364 -11.34 -25.11 0.70
N LYS A 365 -11.30 -24.93 -0.62
CA LYS A 365 -11.81 -23.71 -1.27
C LYS A 365 -13.31 -23.52 -1.02
N GLU A 366 -14.10 -24.59 -1.07
CA GLU A 366 -15.53 -24.54 -0.74
C GLU A 366 -15.78 -24.15 0.71
N CYS A 367 -15.03 -24.70 1.66
CA CYS A 367 -15.15 -24.32 3.07
C CYS A 367 -14.88 -22.83 3.30
N VAL A 368 -13.83 -22.28 2.68
CA VAL A 368 -13.53 -20.83 2.71
C VAL A 368 -14.65 -20.03 2.03
N ALA A 369 -15.09 -20.47 0.86
CA ALA A 369 -16.11 -19.79 0.07
C ALA A 369 -17.48 -19.71 0.79
N ILE A 370 -17.88 -20.74 1.53
CA ILE A 370 -19.11 -20.72 2.33
C ILE A 370 -19.07 -19.61 3.39
N MET A 371 -17.95 -19.48 4.09
CA MET A 371 -17.81 -18.43 5.11
C MET A 371 -17.79 -17.05 4.47
N ALA A 372 -17.04 -16.87 3.38
CA ALA A 372 -16.98 -15.59 2.66
C ALA A 372 -18.34 -15.23 2.04
N GLN A 373 -19.04 -16.20 1.44
CA GLN A 373 -20.37 -15.99 0.85
C GLN A 373 -21.42 -15.67 1.90
N TYR A 374 -21.39 -16.36 3.06
CA TYR A 374 -22.26 -16.03 4.20
C TYR A 374 -22.10 -14.57 4.61
N ILE A 375 -20.85 -14.10 4.76
CA ILE A 375 -20.57 -12.70 5.12
C ILE A 375 -21.17 -11.76 4.08
N TYR A 376 -20.91 -12.02 2.80
CA TYR A 376 -21.44 -11.20 1.71
C TYR A 376 -22.99 -11.13 1.70
N GLU A 377 -23.65 -12.27 1.82
CA GLU A 377 -25.12 -12.34 1.81
C GLU A 377 -25.74 -11.72 3.07
N ARG A 378 -25.16 -12.02 4.23
CA ARG A 378 -25.71 -11.59 5.53
C ARG A 378 -25.57 -10.08 5.72
N PHE A 379 -24.43 -9.50 5.34
CA PHE A 379 -24.13 -8.08 5.52
C PHE A 379 -24.31 -7.25 4.25
N GLY A 380 -24.49 -7.86 3.10
CA GLY A 380 -24.61 -7.18 1.80
C GLY A 380 -23.29 -6.68 1.23
N LYS A 381 -22.17 -7.03 1.85
CA LYS A 381 -20.80 -6.72 1.40
C LYS A 381 -19.79 -7.69 2.00
N PHE A 382 -18.56 -7.67 1.47
CA PHE A 382 -17.44 -8.44 1.98
C PHE A 382 -16.17 -7.55 2.00
N PRO A 383 -15.49 -7.39 3.14
CA PRO A 383 -15.87 -7.80 4.51
C PRO A 383 -17.23 -7.24 4.95
N GLY A 384 -17.84 -7.81 5.99
CA GLY A 384 -19.21 -7.50 6.40
C GLY A 384 -19.39 -6.16 7.12
N THR A 385 -18.41 -5.74 7.94
CA THR A 385 -18.51 -4.53 8.76
C THR A 385 -17.64 -3.38 8.25
N VAL A 386 -16.59 -3.66 7.48
CA VAL A 386 -15.66 -2.67 6.92
C VAL A 386 -15.70 -2.69 5.39
N PRO A 387 -15.30 -1.59 4.70
CA PRO A 387 -15.19 -1.58 3.24
C PRO A 387 -14.17 -2.59 2.72
N SER A 388 -14.42 -3.14 1.51
CA SER A 388 -13.47 -4.04 0.84
C SER A 388 -12.18 -3.34 0.47
N ILE A 389 -12.27 -2.07 0.03
CA ILE A 389 -11.13 -1.21 -0.33
C ILE A 389 -11.05 -0.09 0.70
N PHE A 390 -9.84 0.19 1.19
CA PHE A 390 -9.68 1.05 2.35
C PHE A 390 -8.36 1.84 2.31
N VAL A 391 -8.43 3.15 2.57
CA VAL A 391 -7.30 4.07 2.74
C VAL A 391 -7.23 4.53 4.18
N LEU A 392 -6.07 4.34 4.83
CA LEU A 392 -5.85 4.74 6.24
C LEU A 392 -4.94 5.94 6.39
N THR A 393 -3.91 6.01 5.55
CA THR A 393 -2.83 6.96 5.73
C THR A 393 -2.24 7.38 4.38
N TYR A 394 -1.71 8.58 4.36
CA TYR A 394 -1.12 9.21 3.18
C TYR A 394 0.32 9.58 3.46
N LEU A 395 1.12 9.72 2.41
CA LEU A 395 2.45 10.32 2.46
C LEU A 395 2.51 11.47 1.46
N GLN A 396 2.85 12.66 1.91
CA GLN A 396 3.19 13.78 1.02
C GLN A 396 4.69 14.03 1.01
N ALA A 397 5.23 14.30 -0.17
CA ALA A 397 6.60 14.74 -0.42
C ALA A 397 6.60 16.09 -1.15
N HIS A 398 7.52 16.98 -0.78
CA HIS A 398 7.66 18.30 -1.39
C HIS A 398 9.03 18.92 -1.10
N HIS A 399 9.41 19.97 -1.83
CA HIS A 399 10.56 20.79 -1.50
C HIS A 399 10.28 21.64 -0.26
N LEU A 400 11.23 21.65 0.67
CA LEU A 400 11.09 22.30 1.97
C LEU A 400 11.37 23.80 1.87
N GLU A 401 10.52 24.64 2.48
CA GLU A 401 10.76 26.08 2.65
C GLU A 401 11.66 26.33 3.87
N LEU A 402 12.95 26.45 3.65
CA LEU A 402 13.92 26.60 4.73
C LEU A 402 13.78 27.91 5.49
N GLU A 403 13.42 29.03 4.80
CA GLU A 403 13.26 30.32 5.45
C GLU A 403 12.19 30.30 6.56
N PHE A 404 11.12 29.54 6.38
CA PHE A 404 10.11 29.33 7.41
C PHE A 404 10.70 28.69 8.67
N TYR A 405 11.50 27.64 8.47
CA TYR A 405 12.13 26.92 9.59
C TYR A 405 13.20 27.74 10.28
N ASP A 406 14.00 28.51 9.54
CA ASP A 406 15.00 29.41 10.09
C ASP A 406 14.39 30.57 10.86
N HIS A 407 13.19 31.02 10.41
CA HIS A 407 12.47 32.12 11.08
C HIS A 407 11.84 31.70 12.41
N HIS A 408 11.21 30.52 12.45
CA HIS A 408 10.36 30.12 13.56
C HIS A 408 10.98 29.09 14.51
N PHE A 409 12.05 28.39 14.12
CA PHE A 409 12.60 27.31 14.91
C PHE A 409 14.06 27.54 15.26
N GLY A 410 14.51 26.92 16.36
CA GLY A 410 15.93 26.86 16.72
C GLY A 410 16.70 25.87 15.85
N PRO A 411 18.05 25.81 16.03
CA PRO A 411 18.90 24.89 15.30
C PRO A 411 18.42 23.42 15.39
N GLY A 412 18.54 22.69 14.29
CA GLY A 412 18.14 21.27 14.21
C GLY A 412 16.69 21.04 13.75
N ALA A 413 16.00 22.08 13.26
CA ALA A 413 14.66 21.93 12.68
C ALA A 413 14.68 21.05 11.42
N TYR A 414 15.78 21.02 10.69
CA TYR A 414 16.01 20.18 9.52
C TYR A 414 17.43 19.60 9.49
N LEU A 415 17.66 18.61 8.65
CA LEU A 415 18.98 17.96 8.48
C LEU A 415 19.82 18.73 7.44
N LYS A 416 21.12 18.43 7.41
CA LYS A 416 22.02 18.95 6.38
C LYS A 416 21.55 18.61 4.96
N THR A 417 20.98 17.43 4.76
CA THR A 417 20.41 17.02 3.48
C THR A 417 19.34 17.98 2.98
N HIS A 418 18.48 18.51 3.86
CA HIS A 418 17.48 19.51 3.50
C HIS A 418 18.13 20.86 3.13
N ALA A 419 19.14 21.28 3.91
CA ALA A 419 19.86 22.54 3.61
C ALA A 419 20.58 22.49 2.26
N ASP A 420 21.14 21.34 1.91
CA ASP A 420 21.91 21.16 0.68
C ASP A 420 21.03 20.75 -0.53
N HIS A 421 19.76 20.44 -0.31
CA HIS A 421 18.91 19.78 -1.31
C HIS A 421 18.93 20.49 -2.66
N MET A 422 18.57 21.78 -2.71
CA MET A 422 18.48 22.50 -3.98
C MET A 422 19.82 22.53 -4.73
N SER A 423 20.92 22.74 -4.02
CA SER A 423 22.25 22.77 -4.63
C SER A 423 22.75 21.40 -5.12
N ARG A 424 22.25 20.31 -4.52
CA ARG A 424 22.69 18.94 -4.82
C ARG A 424 21.79 18.24 -5.85
N TRP A 425 20.50 18.61 -5.91
CA TRP A 425 19.53 17.98 -6.80
C TRP A 425 19.18 18.86 -8.01
N HIS A 426 19.23 20.18 -7.85
CA HIS A 426 18.87 21.19 -8.86
C HIS A 426 19.95 22.27 -9.01
N PRO A 427 21.23 21.88 -9.28
CA PRO A 427 22.33 22.85 -9.34
C PRO A 427 22.09 23.96 -10.38
N GLU A 428 21.39 23.65 -11.47
CA GLU A 428 21.04 24.62 -12.52
C GLU A 428 20.14 25.77 -12.04
N ARG A 429 19.40 25.57 -10.94
CA ARG A 429 18.56 26.61 -10.34
C ARG A 429 19.31 27.51 -9.35
N CYS A 430 20.51 27.12 -8.96
CA CYS A 430 21.35 27.87 -8.02
C CYS A 430 22.38 28.75 -8.71
N GLU A 431 22.57 28.61 -10.02
CA GLU A 431 23.56 29.37 -10.82
C GLU A 431 23.02 30.70 -11.38
N GLY A 432 21.75 31.10 -10.97
CA GLY A 432 21.05 32.30 -11.48
C GLY A 432 21.15 33.52 -10.58
#